data_091302d7813295c4cc8b5bf1a75f5f99
#
_entry.id   091302d7813295c4cc8b5bf1a75f5f99
#
_cell.length_a   1.000
_cell.length_b   1.000
_cell.length_c   1.000
_cell.angle_alpha   90.00
_cell.angle_beta   90.00
_cell.angle_gamma   90.00
#
_symmetry.space_group_name_H-M   'P 1'
#
loop_
_entity.id
_entity.type
_entity.pdbx_description
1 polymer ?
#
loop_
_entity_poly.entity_id
_entity_poly.type
_entity_poly.pdbx_seq_one_letter_code
_entity_poly.pdbx_strand_id
1 'polypeptide(L)'
;MGAVALLARRQVRAHGARGALTAAGVALGVALVVAIRVINASTLAGFTEAIEDLAGTAALQVRGPGPFSETIADRLRALPEVDHAVPIVTATFFAVDPPAAGEALAVFAADVTDGHAIKTLHLVKAADRVVDDPLSFLVDPTSIILTDTFAARLGIGRNAQLRLRTPAGIRSFTVRGILPPGGVGRAYGGNLLLMDVVGAQVVLGRDRMVDEVDVTLRPGVAVDDATRAIDAALASTPGLEAVPPVRRGEQIERYLRSYRTLLSGIRE
;
A
#
# COMPACT_ATOMS: atom_id res chain seq x y z
N MET A 1 60.71 27.22 17.81
CA MET A 1 59.30 26.99 17.35
C MET A 1 58.28 27.97 17.94
N GLY A 2 58.66 29.15 18.40
CA GLY A 2 57.76 30.06 19.11
C GLY A 2 57.12 31.18 18.27
N ALA A 3 57.81 31.71 17.28
CA ALA A 3 57.36 32.96 16.59
C ALA A 3 56.17 32.73 15.62
N VAL A 4 56.19 31.63 14.91
CA VAL A 4 55.10 31.26 13.97
C VAL A 4 53.80 30.95 14.67
N ALA A 5 53.85 30.28 15.81
CA ALA A 5 52.68 29.96 16.63
C ALA A 5 52.07 31.20 17.29
N LEU A 6 52.90 32.19 17.66
CA LEU A 6 52.41 33.47 18.22
C LEU A 6 51.79 34.35 17.16
N LEU A 7 52.33 34.41 15.94
CA LEU A 7 51.74 35.13 14.83
C LEU A 7 50.42 34.52 14.40
N ALA A 8 50.30 33.20 14.29
CA ALA A 8 49.09 32.49 13.97
C ALA A 8 47.99 32.75 15.03
N ARG A 9 48.35 32.73 16.32
CA ARG A 9 47.39 33.02 17.41
C ARG A 9 46.89 34.47 17.42
N ARG A 10 47.75 35.44 17.04
CA ARG A 10 47.38 36.84 16.94
C ARG A 10 46.51 37.12 15.73
N GLN A 11 46.75 36.43 14.59
CA GLN A 11 45.98 36.53 13.37
C GLN A 11 44.59 35.91 13.53
N VAL A 12 44.47 34.78 14.24
CA VAL A 12 43.20 34.16 14.58
C VAL A 12 42.35 35.04 15.50
N ARG A 13 42.97 35.75 16.45
CA ARG A 13 42.23 36.68 17.32
C ARG A 13 41.77 37.95 16.59
N ALA A 14 42.55 38.47 15.62
CA ALA A 14 42.23 39.69 14.90
C ALA A 14 41.12 39.48 13.85
N HIS A 15 40.97 38.22 13.35
CA HIS A 15 39.97 37.84 12.34
C HIS A 15 38.98 36.77 12.84
N GLY A 16 38.91 36.57 14.14
CA GLY A 16 38.12 35.49 14.77
C GLY A 16 36.64 35.51 14.38
N ALA A 17 36.07 36.68 14.29
CA ALA A 17 34.67 36.84 13.87
C ALA A 17 34.43 36.42 12.42
N ARG A 18 35.36 36.76 11.50
CA ARG A 18 35.26 36.31 10.09
C ARG A 18 35.48 34.82 9.95
N GLY A 19 36.48 34.24 10.66
CA GLY A 19 36.72 32.81 10.69
C GLY A 19 35.56 32.03 11.28
N ALA A 20 34.97 32.51 12.36
CA ALA A 20 33.78 31.92 12.95
C ALA A 20 32.57 31.95 12.00
N LEU A 21 32.36 33.07 11.29
CA LEU A 21 31.29 33.23 10.31
C LEU A 21 31.44 32.23 9.15
N THR A 22 32.69 32.09 8.63
CA THR A 22 33.00 31.15 7.56
C THR A 22 32.81 29.69 8.02
N ALA A 23 33.29 29.36 9.21
CA ALA A 23 33.09 28.05 9.80
C ALA A 23 31.60 27.73 10.04
N ALA A 24 30.83 28.70 10.53
CA ALA A 24 29.38 28.57 10.70
C ALA A 24 28.67 28.37 9.35
N GLY A 25 29.06 29.11 8.31
CA GLY A 25 28.50 28.94 6.97
C GLY A 25 28.77 27.57 6.37
N VAL A 26 30.01 27.06 6.51
CA VAL A 26 30.37 25.70 6.08
C VAL A 26 29.60 24.65 6.88
N ALA A 27 29.54 24.80 8.21
CA ALA A 27 28.80 23.88 9.10
C ALA A 27 27.31 23.85 8.74
N LEU A 28 26.69 25.00 8.47
CA LEU A 28 25.30 25.10 8.05
C LEU A 28 25.06 24.42 6.68
N GLY A 29 25.97 24.62 5.73
CA GLY A 29 25.92 23.98 4.40
C GLY A 29 26.02 22.45 4.50
N VAL A 30 26.95 21.94 5.31
CA VAL A 30 27.08 20.51 5.57
C VAL A 30 25.85 19.95 6.30
N ALA A 31 25.34 20.67 7.31
CA ALA A 31 24.15 20.28 8.05
C ALA A 31 22.92 20.18 7.13
N LEU A 32 22.75 21.12 6.19
CA LEU A 32 21.67 21.10 5.21
C LEU A 32 21.76 19.90 4.28
N VAL A 33 22.95 19.60 3.76
CA VAL A 33 23.17 18.42 2.89
C VAL A 33 22.89 17.11 3.64
N VAL A 34 23.36 17.02 4.89
CA VAL A 34 23.11 15.86 5.75
C VAL A 34 21.62 15.73 6.05
N ALA A 35 20.93 16.83 6.38
CA ALA A 35 19.50 16.82 6.63
C ALA A 35 18.71 16.35 5.41
N ILE A 36 19.03 16.83 4.21
CA ILE A 36 18.39 16.40 2.95
C ILE A 36 18.66 14.90 2.71
N ARG A 37 19.89 14.42 2.95
CA ARG A 37 20.20 12.99 2.80
C ARG A 37 19.47 12.13 3.82
N VAL A 38 19.36 12.57 5.07
CA VAL A 38 18.61 11.85 6.12
C VAL A 38 17.13 11.81 5.77
N ILE A 39 16.54 12.93 5.34
CA ILE A 39 15.13 12.98 4.92
C ILE A 39 14.89 12.03 3.74
N ASN A 40 15.72 12.08 2.71
CA ASN A 40 15.59 11.19 1.55
C ASN A 40 15.77 9.71 1.94
N ALA A 41 16.76 9.39 2.78
CA ALA A 41 16.99 8.03 3.25
C ALA A 41 15.84 7.53 4.14
N SER A 42 15.32 8.37 5.03
CA SER A 42 14.18 8.03 5.91
C SER A 42 12.88 7.87 5.10
N THR A 43 12.67 8.71 4.08
CA THR A 43 11.52 8.59 3.18
C THR A 43 11.62 7.30 2.37
N LEU A 44 12.81 6.99 1.84
CA LEU A 44 13.02 5.77 1.06
C LEU A 44 12.91 4.51 1.93
N ALA A 45 13.47 4.52 3.15
CA ALA A 45 13.36 3.40 4.09
C ALA A 45 11.92 3.19 4.57
N GLY A 46 11.20 4.25 4.94
CA GLY A 46 9.79 4.16 5.29
C GLY A 46 8.90 3.74 4.11
N PHE A 47 9.28 4.09 2.88
CA PHE A 47 8.61 3.63 1.66
C PHE A 47 8.90 2.15 1.39
N THR A 48 10.13 1.69 1.59
CA THR A 48 10.51 0.27 1.42
C THR A 48 9.83 -0.60 2.48
N GLU A 49 9.83 -0.18 3.75
CA GLU A 49 9.15 -0.89 4.84
C GLU A 49 7.62 -0.94 4.61
N ALA A 50 7.00 0.15 4.15
CA ALA A 50 5.58 0.17 3.79
C ALA A 50 5.27 -0.71 2.56
N ILE A 51 6.23 -0.87 1.64
CA ILE A 51 6.08 -1.72 0.45
C ILE A 51 6.29 -3.19 0.81
N GLU A 52 7.26 -3.50 1.67
CA GLU A 52 7.47 -4.85 2.20
C GLU A 52 6.25 -5.29 3.03
N ASP A 53 5.68 -4.37 3.80
CA ASP A 53 4.43 -4.59 4.52
C ASP A 53 3.21 -4.78 3.60
N LEU A 54 3.19 -4.15 2.41
CA LEU A 54 2.12 -4.28 1.41
C LEU A 54 2.31 -5.46 0.47
N ALA A 55 3.56 -5.75 0.07
CA ALA A 55 3.87 -6.91 -0.75
C ALA A 55 3.64 -8.21 0.03
N GLY A 56 3.56 -8.12 1.37
CA GLY A 56 3.44 -9.27 2.23
C GLY A 56 4.58 -10.27 1.99
N THR A 57 4.30 -11.54 2.25
CA THR A 57 5.23 -12.65 1.97
C THR A 57 5.09 -13.19 0.54
N ALA A 58 4.32 -12.52 -0.34
CA ALA A 58 4.15 -12.96 -1.72
C ALA A 58 5.49 -12.89 -2.47
N ALA A 59 5.88 -14.01 -3.06
CA ALA A 59 7.06 -14.11 -3.89
C ALA A 59 6.75 -13.81 -5.37
N LEU A 60 5.52 -14.11 -5.79
CA LEU A 60 5.02 -13.90 -7.15
C LEU A 60 3.57 -13.39 -7.09
N GLN A 61 3.15 -12.74 -8.15
CA GLN A 61 1.76 -12.32 -8.38
C GLN A 61 1.30 -12.81 -9.75
N VAL A 62 0.12 -13.40 -9.81
CA VAL A 62 -0.53 -13.73 -11.09
C VAL A 62 -1.49 -12.61 -11.44
N ARG A 63 -1.32 -12.08 -12.64
CA ARG A 63 -2.10 -10.95 -13.17
C ARG A 63 -2.52 -11.20 -14.61
N GLY A 64 -3.55 -10.45 -15.04
CA GLY A 64 -4.04 -10.44 -16.39
C GLY A 64 -4.37 -9.03 -16.89
N PRO A 65 -4.84 -8.89 -18.14
CA PRO A 65 -5.27 -7.62 -18.70
C PRO A 65 -6.58 -7.09 -18.07
N GLY A 66 -7.25 -7.90 -17.28
CA GLY A 66 -8.48 -7.56 -16.57
C GLY A 66 -8.83 -8.64 -15.55
N PRO A 67 -9.99 -8.51 -14.88
CA PRO A 67 -10.43 -9.49 -13.91
C PRO A 67 -10.54 -10.90 -14.51
N PHE A 68 -10.19 -11.91 -13.72
CA PHE A 68 -10.23 -13.32 -14.11
C PHE A 68 -10.83 -14.17 -12.98
N SER A 69 -11.12 -15.44 -13.29
CA SER A 69 -11.79 -16.34 -12.34
C SER A 69 -10.93 -16.62 -11.10
N GLU A 70 -11.52 -16.54 -9.91
CA GLU A 70 -10.87 -16.89 -8.64
C GLU A 70 -10.42 -18.38 -8.58
N THR A 71 -10.98 -19.27 -9.43
CA THR A 71 -10.57 -20.67 -9.53
C THR A 71 -9.10 -20.83 -9.93
N ILE A 72 -8.49 -19.79 -10.45
CA ILE A 72 -7.05 -19.76 -10.70
C ILE A 72 -6.28 -19.91 -9.39
N ALA A 73 -6.71 -19.26 -8.30
CA ALA A 73 -6.08 -19.42 -7.00
C ALA A 73 -6.12 -20.90 -6.53
N ASP A 74 -7.22 -21.61 -6.75
CA ASP A 74 -7.35 -23.04 -6.39
C ASP A 74 -6.37 -23.91 -7.20
N ARG A 75 -6.23 -23.61 -8.50
CA ARG A 75 -5.26 -24.34 -9.35
C ARG A 75 -3.82 -24.08 -8.90
N LEU A 76 -3.51 -22.86 -8.51
CA LEU A 76 -2.17 -22.52 -8.02
C LEU A 76 -1.87 -23.17 -6.66
N ARG A 77 -2.85 -23.25 -5.75
CA ARG A 77 -2.70 -23.95 -4.46
C ARG A 77 -2.40 -25.44 -4.61
N ALA A 78 -2.79 -26.04 -5.74
CA ALA A 78 -2.52 -27.46 -6.02
C ALA A 78 -1.08 -27.72 -6.48
N LEU A 79 -0.29 -26.70 -6.78
CA LEU A 79 1.11 -26.84 -7.20
C LEU A 79 2.02 -27.13 -6.00
N PRO A 80 2.98 -28.06 -6.13
CA PRO A 80 3.89 -28.41 -5.04
C PRO A 80 4.83 -27.27 -4.63
N GLU A 81 5.09 -26.32 -5.51
CA GLU A 81 5.93 -25.15 -5.28
C GLU A 81 5.23 -24.09 -4.44
N VAL A 82 3.90 -24.06 -4.45
CA VAL A 82 3.08 -23.03 -3.84
C VAL A 82 2.71 -23.41 -2.41
N ASP A 83 2.93 -22.49 -1.49
CA ASP A 83 2.46 -22.60 -0.11
C ASP A 83 1.05 -22.04 0.02
N HIS A 84 0.86 -20.78 -0.46
CA HIS A 84 -0.43 -20.12 -0.45
C HIS A 84 -0.65 -19.35 -1.76
N ALA A 85 -1.93 -19.27 -2.18
CA ALA A 85 -2.37 -18.45 -3.29
C ALA A 85 -3.63 -17.68 -2.83
N VAL A 86 -3.49 -16.37 -2.65
CA VAL A 86 -4.54 -15.50 -2.10
C VAL A 86 -5.17 -14.69 -3.23
N PRO A 87 -6.47 -14.88 -3.51
CA PRO A 87 -7.20 -14.09 -4.49
C PRO A 87 -7.42 -12.67 -3.96
N ILE A 88 -7.21 -11.67 -4.81
CA ILE A 88 -7.31 -10.27 -4.46
C ILE A 88 -8.18 -9.54 -5.47
N VAL A 89 -9.05 -8.68 -4.96
CA VAL A 89 -9.82 -7.72 -5.74
C VAL A 89 -9.31 -6.32 -5.43
N THR A 90 -9.03 -5.55 -6.47
CA THR A 90 -8.61 -4.16 -6.36
C THR A 90 -9.58 -3.24 -7.09
N ALA A 91 -9.82 -2.07 -6.52
CA ALA A 91 -10.68 -1.06 -7.12
C ALA A 91 -10.29 0.34 -6.63
N THR A 92 -10.92 1.36 -7.20
CA THR A 92 -10.87 2.71 -6.66
C THR A 92 -12.29 3.18 -6.45
N PHE A 93 -12.60 3.60 -5.22
CA PHE A 93 -13.85 4.25 -4.88
C PHE A 93 -13.60 5.74 -4.60
N PHE A 94 -14.65 6.56 -4.69
CA PHE A 94 -14.55 7.99 -4.43
C PHE A 94 -15.51 8.38 -3.32
N ALA A 95 -15.02 9.12 -2.34
CA ALA A 95 -15.86 9.65 -1.28
C ALA A 95 -16.89 10.64 -1.87
N VAL A 96 -18.13 10.58 -1.36
CA VAL A 96 -19.23 11.43 -1.84
C VAL A 96 -19.43 12.61 -0.91
N ASP A 97 -19.27 12.42 0.39
CA ASP A 97 -19.59 13.40 1.39
C ASP A 97 -18.42 14.32 1.76
N PRO A 98 -18.67 15.62 2.02
CA PRO A 98 -17.69 16.50 2.61
C PRO A 98 -17.20 16.00 3.98
N PRO A 99 -15.94 16.30 4.36
CA PRO A 99 -14.95 17.12 3.65
C PRO A 99 -14.15 16.38 2.56
N ALA A 100 -14.30 15.06 2.41
CA ALA A 100 -13.52 14.25 1.46
C ALA A 100 -14.18 14.04 0.10
N ALA A 101 -15.25 14.79 -0.22
CA ALA A 101 -15.97 14.63 -1.50
C ALA A 101 -15.01 14.68 -2.71
N GLY A 102 -15.06 13.63 -3.54
CA GLY A 102 -14.18 13.48 -4.71
C GLY A 102 -12.81 12.86 -4.42
N GLU A 103 -12.44 12.63 -3.17
CA GLU A 103 -11.21 11.94 -2.86
C GLU A 103 -11.27 10.45 -3.25
N ALA A 104 -10.20 9.97 -3.85
CA ALA A 104 -10.05 8.58 -4.24
C ALA A 104 -9.54 7.75 -3.06
N LEU A 105 -10.18 6.60 -2.83
CA LEU A 105 -9.74 5.55 -1.92
C LEU A 105 -9.34 4.32 -2.74
N ALA A 106 -8.14 3.84 -2.52
CA ALA A 106 -7.73 2.54 -3.03
C ALA A 106 -8.46 1.46 -2.24
N VAL A 107 -9.14 0.57 -2.95
CA VAL A 107 -9.81 -0.59 -2.37
C VAL A 107 -8.92 -1.80 -2.54
N PHE A 108 -8.70 -2.51 -1.46
CA PHE A 108 -8.01 -3.78 -1.45
C PHE A 108 -8.88 -4.79 -0.72
N ALA A 109 -9.22 -5.87 -1.40
CA ALA A 109 -10.06 -6.90 -0.84
C ALA A 109 -9.41 -8.28 -0.98
N ALA A 110 -9.36 -9.01 0.12
CA ALA A 110 -8.85 -10.36 0.21
C ALA A 110 -9.75 -11.17 1.16
N ASP A 111 -9.62 -12.50 1.12
CA ASP A 111 -10.32 -13.35 2.06
C ASP A 111 -9.78 -13.14 3.48
N VAL A 112 -10.54 -12.42 4.29
CA VAL A 112 -10.17 -12.14 5.68
C VAL A 112 -10.38 -13.34 6.62
N THR A 113 -10.95 -14.43 6.13
CA THR A 113 -11.05 -15.70 6.90
C THR A 113 -9.79 -16.56 6.74
N ASP A 114 -9.03 -16.33 5.68
CA ASP A 114 -7.74 -16.96 5.49
C ASP A 114 -6.69 -16.31 6.41
N GLY A 115 -6.23 -17.03 7.41
CA GLY A 115 -5.19 -16.59 8.32
C GLY A 115 -3.88 -16.17 7.63
N HIS A 116 -3.65 -16.61 6.38
CA HIS A 116 -2.52 -16.16 5.56
C HIS A 116 -2.78 -14.84 4.87
N ALA A 117 -3.97 -14.59 4.36
CA ALA A 117 -4.34 -13.27 3.84
C ALA A 117 -4.17 -12.19 4.93
N ILE A 118 -4.60 -12.50 6.17
CA ILE A 118 -4.41 -11.63 7.34
C ILE A 118 -2.91 -11.40 7.64
N LYS A 119 -2.09 -12.45 7.55
CA LYS A 119 -0.63 -12.34 7.75
C LYS A 119 0.04 -11.58 6.61
N THR A 120 -0.34 -11.84 5.37
CA THR A 120 0.17 -11.17 4.17
C THR A 120 -0.13 -9.66 4.21
N LEU A 121 -1.26 -9.27 4.78
CA LEU A 121 -1.64 -7.88 5.01
C LEU A 121 -1.03 -7.29 6.30
N HIS A 122 -0.18 -8.04 7.03
CA HIS A 122 0.38 -7.65 8.35
C HIS A 122 -0.70 -7.19 9.35
N LEU A 123 -1.92 -7.67 9.18
CA LEU A 123 -3.04 -7.39 10.07
C LEU A 123 -3.00 -8.23 11.36
N VAL A 124 -2.09 -9.21 11.46
CA VAL A 124 -2.03 -10.17 12.58
C VAL A 124 -1.90 -9.51 13.95
N LYS A 125 -1.13 -8.42 14.05
CA LYS A 125 -1.02 -7.66 15.32
C LYS A 125 -2.20 -6.75 15.60
N ALA A 126 -3.04 -6.52 14.59
CA ALA A 126 -4.16 -5.60 14.63
C ALA A 126 -5.52 -6.34 14.60
N ALA A 127 -5.58 -7.59 14.09
CA ALA A 127 -6.83 -8.29 13.81
C ALA A 127 -7.79 -8.32 15.01
N ASP A 128 -7.31 -8.62 16.21
CA ASP A 128 -8.11 -8.66 17.44
C ASP A 128 -8.63 -7.27 17.90
N ARG A 129 -8.14 -6.18 17.30
CA ARG A 129 -8.47 -4.80 17.68
C ARG A 129 -9.05 -3.96 16.55
N VAL A 130 -8.95 -4.46 15.30
CA VAL A 130 -9.38 -3.71 14.11
C VAL A 130 -10.88 -3.83 13.91
N VAL A 131 -11.44 -5.02 14.07
CA VAL A 131 -12.86 -5.30 13.87
C VAL A 131 -13.45 -5.85 15.17
N ASP A 132 -14.48 -5.19 15.71
CA ASP A 132 -15.11 -5.61 16.97
C ASP A 132 -16.00 -6.86 16.78
N ASP A 133 -16.61 -7.01 15.60
CA ASP A 133 -17.48 -8.12 15.26
C ASP A 133 -17.12 -8.69 13.88
N PRO A 134 -16.25 -9.71 13.83
CA PRO A 134 -15.82 -10.34 12.59
C PRO A 134 -16.98 -10.97 11.80
N LEU A 135 -18.03 -11.50 12.46
CA LEU A 135 -19.16 -12.12 11.77
C LEU A 135 -19.97 -11.06 11.01
N SER A 136 -20.28 -9.94 11.66
CA SER A 136 -20.97 -8.82 11.00
C SER A 136 -20.14 -8.25 9.84
N PHE A 137 -18.81 -8.26 9.95
CA PHE A 137 -17.94 -7.84 8.87
C PHE A 137 -18.05 -8.75 7.64
N LEU A 138 -18.10 -10.05 7.83
CA LEU A 138 -18.19 -11.04 6.74
C LEU A 138 -19.57 -11.13 6.10
N VAL A 139 -20.64 -11.01 6.91
CA VAL A 139 -22.01 -11.20 6.42
C VAL A 139 -22.51 -9.98 5.63
N ASP A 140 -22.06 -8.78 5.99
CA ASP A 140 -22.48 -7.55 5.32
C ASP A 140 -21.45 -7.16 4.23
N PRO A 141 -21.77 -7.31 2.91
CA PRO A 141 -20.86 -7.01 1.82
C PRO A 141 -20.49 -5.52 1.73
N THR A 142 -21.15 -4.66 2.45
CA THR A 142 -20.82 -3.23 2.53
C THR A 142 -19.94 -2.87 3.73
N SER A 143 -19.47 -3.88 4.46
CA SER A 143 -18.52 -3.70 5.55
C SER A 143 -17.16 -3.30 5.05
N ILE A 144 -16.56 -2.27 5.67
CA ILE A 144 -15.23 -1.76 5.32
C ILE A 144 -14.38 -1.52 6.55
N ILE A 145 -13.07 -1.59 6.34
CA ILE A 145 -12.06 -1.13 7.27
C ILE A 145 -11.36 0.07 6.64
N LEU A 146 -11.27 1.18 7.36
CA LEU A 146 -10.57 2.39 6.93
C LEU A 146 -9.22 2.51 7.64
N THR A 147 -8.31 3.28 7.07
CA THR A 147 -7.13 3.74 7.80
C THR A 147 -7.54 4.77 8.86
N ASP A 148 -6.83 4.80 9.98
CA ASP A 148 -7.00 5.82 11.01
C ASP A 148 -6.81 7.24 10.47
N THR A 149 -5.83 7.42 9.57
CA THR A 149 -5.54 8.69 8.92
C THR A 149 -6.74 9.23 8.15
N PHE A 150 -7.43 8.37 7.37
CA PHE A 150 -8.63 8.78 6.64
C PHE A 150 -9.82 8.99 7.57
N ALA A 151 -10.03 8.08 8.53
CA ALA A 151 -11.11 8.16 9.49
C ALA A 151 -11.01 9.42 10.38
N ALA A 152 -9.81 9.73 10.90
CA ALA A 152 -9.57 10.93 11.72
C ALA A 152 -9.82 12.22 10.94
N ARG A 153 -9.42 12.28 9.66
CA ARG A 153 -9.64 13.45 8.80
C ARG A 153 -11.12 13.73 8.55
N LEU A 154 -11.94 12.69 8.50
CA LEU A 154 -13.39 12.81 8.35
C LEU A 154 -14.13 12.95 9.68
N GLY A 155 -13.46 12.75 10.81
CA GLY A 155 -14.11 12.72 12.13
C GLY A 155 -15.08 11.55 12.30
N ILE A 156 -14.86 10.43 11.59
CA ILE A 156 -15.72 9.25 11.64
C ILE A 156 -15.05 8.12 12.42
N GLY A 157 -15.86 7.33 13.09
CA GLY A 157 -15.44 6.17 13.86
C GLY A 157 -16.05 4.88 13.35
N ARG A 158 -15.88 3.81 14.13
CA ARG A 158 -16.55 2.53 13.88
C ARG A 158 -18.07 2.68 13.89
N ASN A 159 -18.74 1.86 13.12
CA ASN A 159 -20.17 1.86 12.86
C ASN A 159 -20.71 3.12 12.17
N ALA A 160 -19.84 4.05 11.76
CA ALA A 160 -20.24 5.17 10.92
C ALA A 160 -20.58 4.69 9.50
N GLN A 161 -21.45 5.45 8.85
CA GLN A 161 -21.80 5.24 7.44
C GLN A 161 -20.97 6.17 6.57
N LEU A 162 -20.41 5.63 5.50
CA LEU A 162 -19.64 6.37 4.50
C LEU A 162 -20.22 6.11 3.11
N ARG A 163 -20.64 7.15 2.41
CA ARG A 163 -21.11 7.02 1.05
C ARG A 163 -19.94 7.09 0.09
N LEU A 164 -19.81 6.05 -0.75
CA LEU A 164 -18.77 5.95 -1.75
C LEU A 164 -19.38 5.75 -3.14
N ARG A 165 -18.80 6.40 -4.13
CA ARG A 165 -19.07 6.14 -5.54
C ARG A 165 -18.20 4.97 -5.98
N THR A 166 -18.84 3.89 -6.37
CA THR A 166 -18.26 2.69 -6.95
C THR A 166 -18.50 2.67 -8.46
N PRO A 167 -17.88 1.78 -9.23
CA PRO A 167 -18.23 1.56 -10.63
C PRO A 167 -19.71 1.20 -10.86
N ALA A 168 -20.37 0.59 -9.87
CA ALA A 168 -21.78 0.21 -9.91
C ALA A 168 -22.74 1.28 -9.33
N GLY A 169 -22.24 2.50 -9.05
CA GLY A 169 -23.01 3.62 -8.52
C GLY A 169 -22.65 4.00 -7.08
N ILE A 170 -23.43 4.90 -6.47
CA ILE A 170 -23.21 5.34 -5.09
C ILE A 170 -23.83 4.31 -4.15
N ARG A 171 -23.02 3.86 -3.17
CA ARG A 171 -23.45 2.95 -2.10
C ARG A 171 -23.03 3.46 -0.74
N SER A 172 -23.78 3.09 0.29
CA SER A 172 -23.42 3.33 1.69
C SER A 172 -22.65 2.13 2.24
N PHE A 173 -21.53 2.41 2.91
CA PHE A 173 -20.67 1.42 3.52
C PHE A 173 -20.63 1.63 5.02
N THR A 174 -20.53 0.55 5.78
CA THR A 174 -20.41 0.58 7.24
C THR A 174 -18.96 0.39 7.65
N VAL A 175 -18.40 1.35 8.36
CA VAL A 175 -17.03 1.27 8.90
C VAL A 175 -17.01 0.29 10.07
N ARG A 176 -16.60 -0.94 9.86
CA ARG A 176 -16.51 -1.99 10.90
C ARG A 176 -15.18 -2.01 11.62
N GLY A 177 -14.16 -1.39 11.02
CA GLY A 177 -12.82 -1.37 11.59
C GLY A 177 -12.02 -0.15 11.19
N ILE A 178 -11.01 0.15 12.01
CA ILE A 178 -10.04 1.21 11.74
C ILE A 178 -8.65 0.62 11.91
N LEU A 179 -7.83 0.70 10.86
CA LEU A 179 -6.43 0.27 10.87
C LEU A 179 -5.60 1.28 11.67
N PRO A 180 -4.76 0.81 12.60
CA PRO A 180 -3.85 1.68 13.31
C PRO A 180 -2.84 2.33 12.37
N PRO A 181 -2.24 3.47 12.77
CA PRO A 181 -1.20 4.13 11.99
C PRO A 181 0.05 3.24 11.91
N GLY A 182 0.49 2.93 10.72
CA GLY A 182 1.67 2.08 10.46
C GLY A 182 1.42 1.11 9.31
N GLY A 183 2.46 0.44 8.83
CA GLY A 183 2.38 -0.59 7.80
C GLY A 183 1.47 -0.21 6.63
N VAL A 184 0.54 -1.10 6.32
CA VAL A 184 -0.45 -0.92 5.24
C VAL A 184 -1.27 0.36 5.41
N GLY A 185 -1.54 0.83 6.64
CA GLY A 185 -2.29 2.07 6.89
C GLY A 185 -1.63 3.33 6.35
N ARG A 186 -0.31 3.34 6.13
CA ARG A 186 0.41 4.46 5.49
C ARG A 186 0.44 4.39 3.98
N ALA A 187 0.15 3.23 3.44
CA ALA A 187 0.10 3.07 2.00
C ALA A 187 -0.95 4.00 1.39
N TYR A 188 -0.71 4.41 0.18
CA TYR A 188 -1.62 5.30 -0.56
C TYR A 188 -1.88 6.65 0.15
N GLY A 189 -0.93 7.13 0.95
CA GLY A 189 -1.09 8.37 1.71
C GLY A 189 -2.20 8.31 2.76
N GLY A 190 -2.55 7.11 3.22
CA GLY A 190 -3.65 6.86 4.15
C GLY A 190 -5.03 6.72 3.49
N ASN A 191 -5.15 6.82 2.17
CA ASN A 191 -6.40 6.67 1.44
C ASN A 191 -6.63 5.21 1.00
N LEU A 192 -6.60 4.30 1.95
CA LEU A 192 -6.81 2.87 1.74
C LEU A 192 -8.08 2.40 2.45
N LEU A 193 -8.81 1.52 1.79
CA LEU A 193 -10.01 0.85 2.30
C LEU A 193 -9.83 -0.65 2.11
N LEU A 194 -10.06 -1.42 3.16
CA LEU A 194 -10.06 -2.88 3.08
C LEU A 194 -11.47 -3.43 3.13
N MET A 195 -11.71 -4.50 2.36
CA MET A 195 -12.96 -5.25 2.33
C MET A 195 -12.67 -6.75 2.33
N ASP A 196 -13.70 -7.53 2.63
CA ASP A 196 -13.69 -8.95 2.29
C ASP A 196 -13.81 -9.14 0.77
N VAL A 197 -13.15 -10.16 0.22
CA VAL A 197 -13.13 -10.43 -1.23
C VAL A 197 -14.54 -10.68 -1.79
N VAL A 198 -15.37 -11.44 -1.07
CA VAL A 198 -16.76 -11.72 -1.49
C VAL A 198 -17.60 -10.43 -1.46
N GLY A 199 -17.43 -9.61 -0.41
CA GLY A 199 -18.08 -8.30 -0.31
C GLY A 199 -17.71 -7.40 -1.49
N ALA A 200 -16.42 -7.33 -1.85
CA ALA A 200 -15.96 -6.56 -2.99
C ALA A 200 -16.53 -7.06 -4.33
N GLN A 201 -16.56 -8.38 -4.53
CA GLN A 201 -17.16 -9.00 -5.72
C GLN A 201 -18.64 -8.62 -5.87
N VAL A 202 -19.42 -8.70 -4.78
CA VAL A 202 -20.83 -8.29 -4.75
C VAL A 202 -21.00 -6.79 -5.07
N VAL A 203 -20.19 -5.93 -4.44
CA VAL A 203 -20.27 -4.48 -4.64
C VAL A 203 -19.90 -4.07 -6.06
N LEU A 204 -18.94 -4.76 -6.67
CA LEU A 204 -18.46 -4.48 -8.03
C LEU A 204 -19.29 -5.20 -9.10
N GLY A 205 -20.21 -6.10 -8.74
CA GLY A 205 -20.95 -6.92 -9.70
C GLY A 205 -20.05 -7.90 -10.46
N ARG A 206 -19.00 -8.42 -9.83
CA ARG A 206 -17.97 -9.29 -10.41
C ARG A 206 -17.96 -10.65 -9.71
N ASP A 207 -19.02 -11.44 -9.88
CA ASP A 207 -19.14 -12.73 -9.21
C ASP A 207 -17.94 -13.63 -9.52
N ARG A 208 -17.26 -14.11 -8.46
CA ARG A 208 -16.11 -15.00 -8.51
C ARG A 208 -14.95 -14.53 -9.42
N MET A 209 -14.81 -13.21 -9.58
CA MET A 209 -13.73 -12.61 -10.37
C MET A 209 -12.77 -11.85 -9.46
N VAL A 210 -11.47 -11.97 -9.76
CA VAL A 210 -10.37 -11.33 -9.02
C VAL A 210 -9.45 -10.59 -9.99
N ASP A 211 -8.72 -9.61 -9.51
CA ASP A 211 -7.82 -8.80 -10.32
C ASP A 211 -6.38 -9.34 -10.27
N GLU A 212 -6.02 -10.02 -9.17
CA GLU A 212 -4.70 -10.65 -9.01
C GLU A 212 -4.77 -11.82 -8.02
N VAL A 213 -3.77 -12.69 -8.08
CA VAL A 213 -3.53 -13.72 -7.07
C VAL A 213 -2.11 -13.57 -6.53
N ASP A 214 -1.98 -13.29 -5.23
CA ASP A 214 -0.69 -13.28 -4.55
C ASP A 214 -0.27 -14.69 -4.21
N VAL A 215 0.97 -15.06 -4.59
CA VAL A 215 1.49 -16.41 -4.41
C VAL A 215 2.68 -16.38 -3.46
N THR A 216 2.57 -17.14 -2.38
CA THR A 216 3.67 -17.44 -1.45
C THR A 216 4.25 -18.80 -1.79
N LEU A 217 5.56 -18.89 -1.88
CA LEU A 217 6.26 -20.13 -2.21
C LEU A 217 6.62 -20.91 -0.95
N ARG A 218 6.70 -22.22 -1.09
CA ARG A 218 7.21 -23.07 -0.01
C ARG A 218 8.68 -22.78 0.27
N PRO A 219 9.13 -22.96 1.52
CA PRO A 219 10.52 -22.76 1.87
C PRO A 219 11.47 -23.58 0.99
N GLY A 220 12.51 -22.93 0.44
CA GLY A 220 13.52 -23.59 -0.37
C GLY A 220 13.19 -23.71 -1.87
N VAL A 221 12.01 -23.31 -2.31
CA VAL A 221 11.65 -23.26 -3.73
C VAL A 221 12.27 -22.04 -4.39
N ALA A 222 12.98 -22.23 -5.52
CA ALA A 222 13.50 -21.12 -6.30
C ALA A 222 12.37 -20.41 -7.07
N VAL A 223 12.41 -19.09 -7.12
CA VAL A 223 11.37 -18.25 -7.79
C VAL A 223 11.23 -18.63 -9.26
N ASP A 224 12.33 -18.90 -9.95
CA ASP A 224 12.33 -19.26 -11.39
C ASP A 224 11.65 -20.63 -11.64
N ASP A 225 11.79 -21.59 -10.72
CA ASP A 225 11.15 -22.89 -10.82
C ASP A 225 9.65 -22.76 -10.61
N ALA A 226 9.25 -22.01 -9.58
CA ALA A 226 7.87 -21.71 -9.31
C ALA A 226 7.20 -20.92 -10.45
N THR A 227 7.89 -19.94 -11.03
CA THR A 227 7.39 -19.19 -12.19
C THR A 227 7.08 -20.12 -13.34
N ARG A 228 7.99 -21.05 -13.68
CA ARG A 228 7.76 -22.03 -14.76
C ARG A 228 6.58 -22.95 -14.46
N ALA A 229 6.43 -23.42 -13.22
CA ALA A 229 5.32 -24.27 -12.82
C ALA A 229 3.98 -23.52 -12.90
N ILE A 230 3.95 -22.28 -12.44
CA ILE A 230 2.77 -21.41 -12.50
C ILE A 230 2.40 -21.11 -13.96
N ASP A 231 3.36 -20.72 -14.80
CA ASP A 231 3.10 -20.44 -16.23
C ASP A 231 2.58 -21.67 -16.96
N ALA A 232 3.10 -22.87 -16.65
CA ALA A 232 2.56 -24.12 -17.18
C ALA A 232 1.12 -24.37 -16.73
N ALA A 233 0.77 -24.09 -15.46
CA ALA A 233 -0.59 -24.20 -14.95
C ALA A 233 -1.53 -23.17 -15.56
N LEU A 234 -1.02 -22.00 -15.98
CA LEU A 234 -1.77 -20.93 -16.61
C LEU A 234 -1.91 -21.06 -18.14
N ALA A 235 -1.20 -22.00 -18.76
CA ALA A 235 -1.16 -22.17 -20.22
C ALA A 235 -2.56 -22.30 -20.87
N SER A 236 -3.55 -22.82 -20.15
CA SER A 236 -4.95 -22.90 -20.60
C SER A 236 -5.75 -21.59 -20.46
N THR A 237 -5.16 -20.56 -19.89
CA THR A 237 -5.82 -19.26 -19.62
C THR A 237 -4.96 -18.13 -20.21
N PRO A 238 -5.11 -17.82 -21.51
CA PRO A 238 -4.28 -16.82 -22.19
C PRO A 238 -4.37 -15.44 -21.53
N GLY A 239 -3.24 -14.76 -21.46
CA GLY A 239 -3.14 -13.41 -20.92
C GLY A 239 -2.88 -13.32 -19.43
N LEU A 240 -2.86 -14.43 -18.69
CA LEU A 240 -2.37 -14.46 -17.32
C LEU A 240 -0.87 -14.74 -17.32
N GLU A 241 -0.15 -14.04 -16.46
CA GLU A 241 1.30 -14.18 -16.28
C GLU A 241 1.69 -14.13 -14.80
N ALA A 242 2.74 -14.88 -14.45
CA ALA A 242 3.35 -14.80 -13.14
C ALA A 242 4.46 -13.74 -13.17
N VAL A 243 4.33 -12.71 -12.34
CA VAL A 243 5.29 -11.61 -12.27
C VAL A 243 5.78 -11.43 -10.84
N PRO A 244 7.01 -10.89 -10.64
CA PRO A 244 7.42 -10.45 -9.32
C PRO A 244 6.41 -9.45 -8.74
N PRO A 245 6.24 -9.39 -7.42
CA PRO A 245 5.31 -8.45 -6.81
C PRO A 245 5.67 -7.03 -7.24
N VAL A 246 4.81 -6.43 -8.05
CA VAL A 246 5.01 -5.02 -8.44
C VAL A 246 4.76 -4.17 -7.20
N ARG A 247 5.66 -3.22 -6.95
CA ARG A 247 5.49 -2.22 -5.92
C ARG A 247 4.14 -1.53 -6.11
N ARG A 248 3.14 -1.94 -5.33
CA ARG A 248 1.73 -1.51 -5.48
C ARG A 248 1.57 0.01 -5.49
N GLY A 249 2.46 0.74 -4.82
CA GLY A 249 2.48 2.20 -4.83
C GLY A 249 2.69 2.83 -6.21
N GLU A 250 3.54 2.26 -7.06
CA GLU A 250 3.84 2.82 -8.39
C GLU A 250 2.68 2.64 -9.39
N GLN A 251 1.91 1.59 -9.25
CA GLN A 251 0.82 1.28 -10.16
C GLN A 251 -0.37 2.21 -9.93
N ILE A 252 -0.70 2.50 -8.68
CA ILE A 252 -1.80 3.40 -8.33
C ILE A 252 -1.44 4.86 -8.57
N GLU A 253 -0.20 5.27 -8.37
CA GLU A 253 0.22 6.61 -8.80
C GLU A 253 0.02 6.81 -10.32
N ARG A 254 0.24 5.79 -11.13
CA ARG A 254 -0.06 5.83 -12.58
C ARG A 254 -1.56 5.96 -12.84
N TYR A 255 -2.40 5.19 -12.15
CA TYR A 255 -3.86 5.28 -12.29
C TYR A 255 -4.39 6.64 -11.80
N LEU A 256 -3.96 7.12 -10.64
CA LEU A 256 -4.37 8.42 -10.11
C LEU A 256 -3.89 9.58 -10.97
N ARG A 257 -2.72 9.48 -11.58
CA ARG A 257 -2.20 10.47 -12.54
C ARG A 257 -3.04 10.54 -13.80
N SER A 258 -3.44 9.39 -14.35
CA SER A 258 -4.32 9.32 -15.53
C SER A 258 -5.69 9.93 -15.25
N TYR A 259 -6.27 9.68 -14.09
CA TYR A 259 -7.56 10.26 -13.69
C TYR A 259 -7.49 11.77 -13.43
N ARG A 260 -6.41 12.27 -12.84
CA ARG A 260 -6.22 13.74 -12.68
C ARG A 260 -6.13 14.45 -14.03
N THR A 261 -5.49 13.84 -15.01
CA THR A 261 -5.39 14.39 -16.37
C THR A 261 -6.75 14.41 -17.07
N LEU A 262 -7.58 13.37 -16.89
CA LEU A 262 -8.94 13.32 -17.42
C LEU A 262 -9.88 14.36 -16.78
N LEU A 263 -9.78 14.57 -15.47
CA LEU A 263 -10.62 15.55 -14.77
C LEU A 263 -10.18 17.00 -15.01
N SER A 264 -8.91 17.25 -15.33
CA SER A 264 -8.43 18.59 -15.72
C SER A 264 -8.82 18.98 -17.14
N GLY A 265 -9.07 17.99 -18.03
CA GLY A 265 -9.52 18.22 -19.41
C GLY A 265 -11.04 18.45 -19.58
N ILE A 266 -11.83 18.36 -18.50
CA ILE A 266 -13.31 18.59 -18.54
C ILE A 266 -13.67 20.02 -18.05
N ARG A 267 -12.67 20.86 -17.75
CA ARG A 267 -12.86 22.24 -17.25
C ARG A 267 -12.61 23.34 -18.29
N GLU A 268 -12.68 23.03 -19.58
CA GLU A 268 -12.78 24.03 -20.65
C GLU A 268 -14.14 23.99 -21.35
#